data_62da722a3adc428f03481f339d70e081
#
_entry.id   62da722a3adc428f03481f339d70e081
#
_cell.length_a   1.000
_cell.length_b   1.000
_cell.length_c   1.000
_cell.angle_alpha   90.00
_cell.angle_beta   90.00
_cell.angle_gamma   90.00
#
_symmetry.space_group_name_H-M   'P 1'
#
loop_
_entity.id
_entity.type
_entity.pdbx_description
1 polymer ?
#
loop_
_entity_poly.entity_id
_entity_poly.type
_entity_poly.pdbx_seq_one_letter_code
_entity_poly.pdbx_strand_id
1 'polypeptide(L)'
;MFEEGWFDLVLETPDVDKMKKVRFWDLAATAEVKGKNPDYTVGALVGFLEGRYYILDIQRLRGTPGEVQLRIEMTAEMDDDGVQICMEQEPGASGVNTIDHYARNVLAGYIFKGVKSSGSKQERARVFSSACEMGNVKVRRDRWTKALIDECVQFPKGSHDDQVDAISGAINQLGAEVKKKKVRIIL
;
A
#
# COMPACT_ATOMS: atom_id res chain seq x y z
N MET A 1 -15.30 -6.26 -8.27
CA MET A 1 -14.91 -6.73 -6.92
C MET A 1 -15.12 -5.61 -5.90
N PHE A 2 -15.09 -4.39 -6.35
CA PHE A 2 -15.42 -3.19 -5.58
C PHE A 2 -16.57 -2.45 -6.25
N GLU A 3 -17.36 -1.72 -5.45
CA GLU A 3 -18.42 -0.82 -5.94
C GLU A 3 -18.09 0.62 -5.50
N GLU A 4 -18.39 1.59 -6.35
CA GLU A 4 -18.05 3.00 -6.09
C GLU A 4 -18.67 3.51 -4.77
N GLY A 5 -19.91 3.10 -4.49
CA GLY A 5 -20.64 3.48 -3.27
C GLY A 5 -20.08 2.92 -1.96
N TRP A 6 -19.10 2.02 -2.00
CA TRP A 6 -18.47 1.47 -0.79
C TRP A 6 -17.37 2.37 -0.21
N PHE A 7 -16.92 3.38 -0.97
CA PHE A 7 -15.84 4.28 -0.55
C PHE A 7 -16.41 5.49 0.19
N ASP A 8 -16.15 5.54 1.49
CA ASP A 8 -16.54 6.68 2.33
C ASP A 8 -15.43 7.74 2.30
N LEU A 9 -15.73 8.87 1.64
CA LEU A 9 -14.79 9.96 1.45
C LEU A 9 -14.84 10.91 2.63
N VAL A 10 -13.69 11.12 3.28
CA VAL A 10 -13.54 12.02 4.42
C VAL A 10 -12.64 13.20 4.07
N LEU A 11 -12.99 14.39 4.54
CA LEU A 11 -12.16 15.60 4.43
C LEU A 11 -11.09 15.63 5.52
N GLU A 12 -11.47 15.22 6.72
CA GLU A 12 -10.60 15.17 7.88
C GLU A 12 -10.47 13.72 8.36
N THR A 13 -9.28 13.35 8.73
CA THR A 13 -9.00 12.05 9.36
C THR A 13 -8.93 12.26 10.88
N PRO A 14 -9.44 11.32 11.69
CA PRO A 14 -9.23 11.39 13.12
C PRO A 14 -7.73 11.31 13.42
N ASP A 15 -7.39 11.56 14.66
CA ASP A 15 -6.04 11.62 15.25
C ASP A 15 -5.05 10.62 14.62
N VAL A 16 -4.32 11.09 13.61
CA VAL A 16 -3.40 10.27 12.80
C VAL A 16 -2.26 9.71 13.66
N ASP A 17 -1.92 10.40 14.76
CA ASP A 17 -0.85 9.97 15.67
C ASP A 17 -1.24 8.73 16.48
N LYS A 18 -2.53 8.49 16.66
CA LYS A 18 -3.04 7.27 17.32
C LYS A 18 -3.19 6.08 16.38
N MET A 19 -3.10 6.30 15.08
CA MET A 19 -3.22 5.25 14.08
C MET A 19 -1.96 4.39 14.05
N LYS A 20 -2.13 3.10 13.88
CA LYS A 20 -1.08 2.28 13.32
C LYS A 20 -1.03 2.51 11.83
N LYS A 21 0.15 2.82 11.30
CA LYS A 21 0.34 3.19 9.90
C LYS A 21 1.30 2.24 9.20
N VAL A 22 0.95 1.90 7.97
CA VAL A 22 1.80 1.15 7.04
C VAL A 22 1.87 1.91 5.72
N ARG A 23 3.09 2.20 5.25
CA ARG A 23 3.37 2.58 3.87
C ARG A 23 3.77 1.32 3.11
N PHE A 24 2.95 0.89 2.17
CA PHE A 24 3.25 -0.29 1.36
C PHE A 24 3.60 0.11 -0.07
N TRP A 25 4.76 -0.34 -0.53
CA TRP A 25 5.23 -0.11 -1.89
C TRP A 25 5.07 -1.36 -2.75
N ASP A 26 4.40 -1.19 -3.88
CA ASP A 26 4.36 -2.10 -5.01
C ASP A 26 5.19 -1.51 -6.13
N LEU A 27 6.30 -2.17 -6.49
CA LEU A 27 7.24 -1.67 -7.48
C LEU A 27 6.87 -2.18 -8.87
N ALA A 28 6.79 -1.29 -9.87
CA ALA A 28 6.68 -1.70 -11.25
C ALA A 28 7.92 -2.50 -11.70
N ALA A 29 7.68 -3.65 -12.34
CA ALA A 29 8.76 -4.53 -12.82
C ALA A 29 9.59 -3.91 -13.95
N THR A 30 9.05 -2.93 -14.68
CA THR A 30 9.69 -2.32 -15.85
C THR A 30 9.63 -0.81 -15.83
N ALA A 31 10.75 -0.18 -16.21
CA ALA A 31 10.79 1.26 -16.46
C ALA A 31 9.85 1.68 -17.60
N GLU A 32 9.47 2.94 -17.63
CA GLU A 32 8.62 3.50 -18.68
C GLU A 32 9.26 3.26 -20.06
N VAL A 33 8.52 2.62 -20.96
CA VAL A 33 8.90 2.40 -22.35
C VAL A 33 7.94 3.16 -23.25
N LYS A 34 8.47 4.06 -24.10
CA LYS A 34 7.68 4.87 -25.01
C LYS A 34 6.77 4.00 -25.88
N GLY A 35 5.47 4.28 -25.88
CA GLY A 35 4.45 3.54 -26.65
C GLY A 35 3.92 2.27 -25.99
N LYS A 36 4.35 1.93 -24.77
CA LYS A 36 3.74 0.90 -23.91
C LYS A 36 3.02 1.56 -22.76
N ASN A 37 2.08 0.84 -22.14
CA ASN A 37 1.38 1.28 -20.93
C ASN A 37 1.88 0.43 -19.74
N PRO A 38 3.12 0.67 -19.23
CA PRO A 38 3.69 -0.12 -18.15
C PRO A 38 2.93 0.13 -16.85
N ASP A 39 3.09 -0.79 -15.90
CA ASP A 39 2.55 -0.67 -14.56
C ASP A 39 3.17 0.52 -13.82
N TYR A 40 2.49 0.97 -12.76
CA TYR A 40 2.97 2.04 -11.91
C TYR A 40 3.67 1.48 -10.68
N THR A 41 4.70 2.16 -10.23
CA THR A 41 5.13 2.03 -8.84
C THR A 41 4.14 2.80 -7.97
N VAL A 42 3.59 2.13 -6.98
CA VAL A 42 2.61 2.73 -6.05
C VAL A 42 3.05 2.55 -4.60
N GLY A 43 2.99 3.64 -3.85
CA GLY A 43 3.16 3.64 -2.39
C GLY A 43 1.88 4.09 -1.71
N ALA A 44 1.18 3.19 -1.02
CA ALA A 44 -0.04 3.49 -0.29
C ALA A 44 0.22 3.65 1.21
N LEU A 45 -0.18 4.78 1.80
CA LEU A 45 -0.21 4.97 3.25
C LEU A 45 -1.59 4.64 3.78
N VAL A 46 -1.67 3.61 4.60
CA VAL A 46 -2.91 3.20 5.26
C VAL A 46 -2.74 3.23 6.76
N GLY A 47 -3.68 3.90 7.44
CA GLY A 47 -3.82 3.90 8.89
C GLY A 47 -4.89 2.93 9.37
N PHE A 48 -4.77 2.45 10.60
CA PHE A 48 -5.78 1.63 11.27
C PHE A 48 -6.05 2.16 12.66
N LEU A 49 -7.32 2.48 12.92
CA LEU A 49 -7.79 2.96 14.22
C LEU A 49 -9.20 2.44 14.49
N GLU A 50 -9.43 1.88 15.67
CA GLU A 50 -10.76 1.47 16.16
C GLU A 50 -11.56 0.60 15.17
N GLY A 51 -10.88 -0.34 14.53
CA GLY A 51 -11.51 -1.27 13.58
C GLY A 51 -11.72 -0.75 12.17
N ARG A 52 -11.28 0.48 11.88
CA ARG A 52 -11.41 1.11 10.56
C ARG A 52 -10.06 1.34 9.91
N TYR A 53 -10.01 1.20 8.60
CA TYR A 53 -8.86 1.55 7.77
C TYR A 53 -9.06 2.95 7.17
N TYR A 54 -7.98 3.70 7.09
CA TYR A 54 -7.93 5.04 6.52
C TYR A 54 -6.88 5.07 5.43
N ILE A 55 -7.28 5.24 4.16
CA ILE A 55 -6.35 5.49 3.07
C ILE A 55 -5.96 6.96 3.14
N LEU A 56 -4.71 7.22 3.57
CA LEU A 56 -4.23 8.55 3.95
C LEU A 56 -3.47 9.23 2.80
N ASP A 57 -2.73 8.45 2.00
CA ASP A 57 -1.95 8.97 0.88
C ASP A 57 -1.68 7.89 -0.16
N ILE A 58 -1.60 8.30 -1.42
CA ILE A 58 -1.17 7.48 -2.56
C ILE A 58 -0.08 8.21 -3.33
N GLN A 59 1.10 7.63 -3.36
CA GLN A 59 2.17 7.98 -4.29
C GLN A 59 2.07 7.04 -5.49
N ARG A 60 1.97 7.60 -6.70
CA ARG A 60 1.84 6.83 -7.95
C ARG A 60 2.73 7.45 -8.99
N LEU A 61 3.68 6.69 -9.52
CA LEU A 61 4.64 7.20 -10.49
C LEU A 61 5.09 6.11 -11.48
N ARG A 62 5.55 6.60 -12.62
CA ARG A 62 6.40 5.86 -13.55
C ARG A 62 7.72 6.61 -13.62
N GLY A 63 8.82 5.89 -13.67
CA GLY A 63 10.14 6.51 -13.70
C GLY A 63 11.25 5.49 -13.85
N THR A 64 12.45 5.97 -14.01
CA THR A 64 13.66 5.17 -13.91
C THR A 64 13.85 4.62 -12.49
N PRO A 65 14.63 3.55 -12.29
CA PRO A 65 14.90 3.03 -10.95
C PRO A 65 15.41 4.09 -9.97
N GLY A 66 16.23 5.04 -10.43
CA GLY A 66 16.75 6.13 -9.59
C GLY A 66 15.65 7.13 -9.18
N GLU A 67 14.73 7.48 -10.08
CA GLU A 67 13.60 8.36 -9.77
C GLU A 67 12.61 7.70 -8.79
N VAL A 68 12.38 6.39 -8.96
CA VAL A 68 11.56 5.60 -8.03
C VAL A 68 12.21 5.56 -6.64
N GLN A 69 13.52 5.25 -6.58
CA GLN A 69 14.27 5.25 -5.33
C GLN A 69 14.20 6.61 -4.62
N LEU A 70 14.47 7.69 -5.33
CA LEU A 70 14.39 9.05 -4.78
C LEU A 70 12.99 9.37 -4.25
N ARG A 71 11.92 8.96 -4.97
CA ARG A 71 10.54 9.15 -4.51
C ARG A 71 10.26 8.39 -3.22
N ILE A 72 10.74 7.15 -3.10
CA ILE A 72 10.57 6.33 -1.90
C ILE A 72 11.27 6.97 -0.71
N GLU A 73 12.51 7.41 -0.89
CA GLU A 73 13.32 8.09 0.13
C GLU A 73 12.64 9.39 0.61
N MET A 74 12.27 10.28 -0.30
CA MET A 74 11.54 11.51 0.03
C MET A 74 10.20 11.24 0.73
N THR A 75 9.50 10.17 0.36
CA THR A 75 8.24 9.79 0.99
C THR A 75 8.48 9.31 2.42
N ALA A 76 9.53 8.53 2.65
CA ALA A 76 9.91 8.07 3.98
C ALA A 76 10.29 9.24 4.92
N GLU A 77 10.93 10.28 4.39
CA GLU A 77 11.24 11.51 5.14
C GLU A 77 9.98 12.33 5.50
N MET A 78 8.94 12.27 4.66
CA MET A 78 7.67 12.98 4.90
C MET A 78 6.71 12.21 5.80
N ASP A 79 6.82 10.89 5.84
CA ASP A 79 6.01 10.05 6.71
C ASP A 79 6.54 10.15 8.15
N ASP A 80 5.67 9.96 9.15
CA ASP A 80 6.09 9.99 10.56
C ASP A 80 7.02 8.81 10.90
N ASP A 81 7.89 8.98 11.88
CA ASP A 81 8.85 7.98 12.38
C ASP A 81 8.19 6.63 12.78
N GLY A 82 6.91 6.66 13.17
CA GLY A 82 6.14 5.48 13.55
C GLY A 82 5.54 4.69 12.39
N VAL A 83 5.71 5.13 11.15
CA VAL A 83 5.20 4.43 9.96
C VAL A 83 6.06 3.21 9.66
N GLN A 84 5.42 2.03 9.58
CA GLN A 84 6.09 0.85 9.08
C GLN A 84 6.11 0.86 7.54
N ILE A 85 7.30 0.89 6.95
CA ILE A 85 7.47 0.81 5.51
C ILE A 85 7.57 -0.67 5.10
N CYS A 86 6.74 -1.08 4.17
CA CYS A 86 6.73 -2.41 3.59
C CYS A 86 6.92 -2.31 2.07
N MET A 87 7.54 -3.31 1.48
CA MET A 87 7.71 -3.38 0.04
C MET A 87 7.44 -4.81 -0.44
N GLU A 88 6.68 -4.96 -1.51
CA GLU A 88 6.46 -6.27 -2.12
C GLU A 88 7.80 -6.87 -2.56
N GLN A 89 8.06 -8.09 -2.13
CA GLN A 89 9.23 -8.84 -2.52
C GLN A 89 8.87 -9.84 -3.61
N GLU A 90 9.32 -9.57 -4.83
CA GLU A 90 9.18 -10.52 -5.93
C GLU A 90 9.85 -11.86 -5.63
N PRO A 91 9.35 -12.95 -6.22
CA PRO A 91 9.99 -14.25 -6.09
C PRO A 91 11.41 -14.26 -6.68
N GLY A 92 12.29 -15.06 -6.09
CA GLY A 92 13.64 -15.29 -6.61
C GLY A 92 14.69 -14.32 -6.07
N ALA A 93 15.91 -14.47 -6.61
CA ALA A 93 17.09 -13.74 -6.14
C ALA A 93 17.00 -12.22 -6.40
N SER A 94 16.36 -11.81 -7.48
CA SER A 94 16.18 -10.41 -7.82
C SER A 94 15.38 -9.68 -6.73
N GLY A 95 14.23 -10.23 -6.31
CA GLY A 95 13.42 -9.65 -5.25
C GLY A 95 14.15 -9.60 -3.91
N VAL A 96 14.93 -10.63 -3.57
CA VAL A 96 15.75 -10.63 -2.35
C VAL A 96 16.80 -9.51 -2.40
N ASN A 97 17.50 -9.37 -3.53
CA ASN A 97 18.52 -8.33 -3.71
C ASN A 97 17.91 -6.91 -3.66
N THR A 98 16.72 -6.72 -4.24
CA THR A 98 16.00 -5.45 -4.18
C THR A 98 15.68 -5.08 -2.74
N ILE A 99 15.11 -5.99 -1.96
CA ILE A 99 14.80 -5.74 -0.54
C ILE A 99 16.06 -5.45 0.28
N ASP A 100 17.15 -6.21 0.06
CA ASP A 100 18.42 -5.97 0.76
C ASP A 100 19.02 -4.60 0.41
N HIS A 101 18.95 -4.19 -0.86
CA HIS A 101 19.38 -2.87 -1.30
C HIS A 101 18.60 -1.74 -0.60
N TYR A 102 17.26 -1.82 -0.59
CA TYR A 102 16.43 -0.81 0.08
C TYR A 102 16.69 -0.79 1.60
N ALA A 103 16.79 -1.94 2.23
CA ALA A 103 17.04 -2.02 3.67
C ALA A 103 18.35 -1.38 4.10
N ARG A 104 19.42 -1.56 3.30
CA ARG A 104 20.77 -1.13 3.67
C ARG A 104 21.13 0.27 3.19
N ASN A 105 20.63 0.66 2.01
CA ASN A 105 21.14 1.85 1.33
C ASN A 105 20.11 2.98 1.23
N VAL A 106 18.80 2.67 1.15
CA VAL A 106 17.77 3.67 0.92
C VAL A 106 16.96 3.96 2.18
N LEU A 107 16.54 2.92 2.87
CA LEU A 107 15.67 3.00 4.05
C LEU A 107 16.40 2.60 5.34
N ALA A 108 17.73 2.75 5.35
CA ALA A 108 18.52 2.52 6.55
C ALA A 108 18.09 3.47 7.68
N GLY A 109 17.74 2.90 8.84
CA GLY A 109 17.22 3.67 9.98
C GLY A 109 15.70 3.75 10.08
N TYR A 110 14.97 3.42 9.02
CA TYR A 110 13.51 3.32 9.04
C TYR A 110 13.02 1.92 9.44
N ILE A 111 11.76 1.83 9.90
CA ILE A 111 11.12 0.54 10.19
C ILE A 111 10.70 -0.08 8.84
N PHE A 112 11.61 -0.81 8.20
CA PHE A 112 11.43 -1.38 6.87
C PHE A 112 11.41 -2.90 6.85
N LYS A 113 10.59 -3.50 5.98
CA LYS A 113 10.63 -4.93 5.68
C LYS A 113 10.12 -5.25 4.27
N GLY A 114 10.71 -6.26 3.64
CA GLY A 114 10.15 -6.94 2.46
C GLY A 114 9.00 -7.87 2.84
N VAL A 115 7.99 -7.94 1.99
CA VAL A 115 6.81 -8.78 2.16
C VAL A 115 6.66 -9.68 0.94
N LYS A 116 6.79 -10.98 1.13
CA LYS A 116 6.56 -11.95 0.04
C LYS A 116 5.08 -12.03 -0.28
N SER A 117 4.74 -11.90 -1.56
CA SER A 117 3.38 -12.14 -2.02
C SER A 117 3.04 -13.62 -1.96
N SER A 118 1.82 -13.93 -1.60
CA SER A 118 1.27 -15.29 -1.65
C SER A 118 -0.17 -15.27 -2.13
N GLY A 119 -0.56 -16.27 -2.89
CA GLY A 119 -1.90 -16.35 -3.48
C GLY A 119 -2.10 -15.44 -4.69
N SER A 120 -3.30 -15.45 -5.24
CA SER A 120 -3.69 -14.59 -6.36
C SER A 120 -3.91 -13.13 -5.91
N LYS A 121 -3.83 -12.18 -6.85
CA LYS A 121 -4.18 -10.76 -6.59
C LYS A 121 -5.58 -10.62 -5.98
N GLN A 122 -6.55 -11.37 -6.50
CA GLN A 122 -7.93 -11.35 -5.98
C GLN A 122 -8.03 -11.85 -4.53
N GLU A 123 -7.26 -12.88 -4.16
CA GLU A 123 -7.21 -13.36 -2.76
C GLU A 123 -6.60 -12.31 -1.84
N ARG A 124 -5.52 -11.64 -2.28
CA ARG A 124 -4.90 -10.57 -1.51
C ARG A 124 -5.83 -9.38 -1.32
N ALA A 125 -6.59 -9.01 -2.36
CA ALA A 125 -7.54 -7.89 -2.32
C ALA A 125 -8.84 -8.19 -1.55
N ARG A 126 -9.11 -9.44 -1.19
CA ARG A 126 -10.37 -9.86 -0.54
C ARG A 126 -10.61 -9.14 0.79
N VAL A 127 -9.58 -8.96 1.62
CA VAL A 127 -9.72 -8.27 2.91
C VAL A 127 -10.07 -6.80 2.70
N PHE A 128 -9.42 -6.13 1.75
CA PHE A 128 -9.70 -4.75 1.37
C PHE A 128 -11.12 -4.59 0.84
N SER A 129 -11.53 -5.43 -0.12
CA SER A 129 -12.88 -5.40 -0.70
C SER A 129 -13.97 -5.62 0.35
N SER A 130 -13.81 -6.64 1.21
CA SER A 130 -14.77 -6.88 2.29
C SER A 130 -14.84 -5.75 3.31
N ALA A 131 -13.71 -5.11 3.62
CA ALA A 131 -13.69 -3.96 4.51
C ALA A 131 -14.40 -2.74 3.89
N CYS A 132 -14.27 -2.53 2.56
CA CYS A 132 -15.03 -1.49 1.84
C CYS A 132 -16.54 -1.77 1.90
N GLU A 133 -16.97 -2.98 1.57
CA GLU A 133 -18.38 -3.40 1.59
C GLU A 133 -19.02 -3.19 2.97
N MET A 134 -18.26 -3.43 4.05
CA MET A 134 -18.71 -3.22 5.42
C MET A 134 -18.65 -1.76 5.89
N GLY A 135 -18.24 -0.81 5.06
CA GLY A 135 -18.08 0.60 5.43
C GLY A 135 -16.92 0.91 6.38
N ASN A 136 -15.98 -0.04 6.51
CA ASN A 136 -14.82 0.05 7.40
C ASN A 136 -13.58 0.66 6.74
N VAL A 137 -13.70 1.19 5.51
CA VAL A 137 -12.63 1.90 4.82
C VAL A 137 -13.04 3.35 4.60
N LYS A 138 -12.22 4.26 5.09
CA LYS A 138 -12.34 5.69 4.87
C LYS A 138 -11.23 6.14 3.91
N VAL A 139 -11.56 6.98 2.96
CA VAL A 139 -10.60 7.47 1.96
C VAL A 139 -10.47 8.98 2.13
N ARG A 140 -9.26 9.46 2.43
CA ARG A 140 -9.01 10.90 2.47
C ARG A 140 -9.26 11.50 1.08
N ARG A 141 -10.05 12.57 1.02
CA ARG A 141 -10.30 13.29 -0.23
C ARG A 141 -9.05 14.06 -0.65
N ASP A 142 -8.50 13.69 -1.79
CA ASP A 142 -7.32 14.33 -2.38
C ASP A 142 -7.36 14.17 -3.91
N ARG A 143 -6.40 14.76 -4.64
CA ARG A 143 -6.28 14.68 -6.11
C ARG A 143 -6.18 13.25 -6.66
N TRP A 144 -5.65 12.30 -5.90
CA TRP A 144 -5.51 10.90 -6.28
C TRP A 144 -6.77 10.06 -6.06
N THR A 145 -7.73 10.54 -5.26
CA THR A 145 -8.90 9.76 -4.82
C THR A 145 -9.72 9.22 -5.99
N LYS A 146 -9.99 10.06 -7.00
CA LYS A 146 -10.77 9.62 -8.16
C LYS A 146 -10.08 8.49 -8.92
N ALA A 147 -8.80 8.62 -9.21
CA ALA A 147 -8.03 7.60 -9.92
C ALA A 147 -7.97 6.26 -9.17
N LEU A 148 -7.90 6.32 -7.84
CA LEU A 148 -7.97 5.14 -6.98
C LEU A 148 -9.32 4.44 -7.10
N ILE A 149 -10.42 5.17 -6.97
CA ILE A 149 -11.76 4.57 -7.03
C ILE A 149 -12.03 3.97 -8.41
N ASP A 150 -11.68 4.69 -9.48
CA ASP A 150 -11.82 4.22 -10.86
C ASP A 150 -11.06 2.89 -11.08
N GLU A 151 -9.85 2.74 -10.53
CA GLU A 151 -9.05 1.50 -10.62
C GLU A 151 -9.69 0.37 -9.79
N CYS A 152 -10.12 0.64 -8.56
CA CYS A 152 -10.80 -0.35 -7.72
C CYS A 152 -12.08 -0.90 -8.38
N VAL A 153 -12.92 -0.03 -8.94
CA VAL A 153 -14.18 -0.44 -9.59
C VAL A 153 -13.91 -1.32 -10.81
N GLN A 154 -12.83 -1.08 -11.54
CA GLN A 154 -12.44 -1.88 -12.69
C GLN A 154 -11.77 -3.21 -12.33
N PHE A 155 -11.25 -3.34 -11.10
CA PHE A 155 -10.55 -4.54 -10.65
C PHE A 155 -11.49 -5.77 -10.59
N PRO A 156 -11.10 -6.96 -11.08
CA PRO A 156 -9.76 -7.36 -11.54
C PRO A 156 -9.57 -7.26 -13.08
N LYS A 157 -10.47 -6.60 -13.81
CA LYS A 157 -10.46 -6.58 -15.28
C LYS A 157 -9.84 -5.30 -15.86
N GLY A 158 -9.46 -4.36 -15.02
CA GLY A 158 -8.83 -3.10 -15.42
C GLY A 158 -7.45 -3.31 -16.04
N SER A 159 -6.95 -2.27 -16.71
CA SER A 159 -5.61 -2.26 -17.30
C SER A 159 -4.49 -2.10 -16.26
N HIS A 160 -4.82 -1.61 -15.09
CA HIS A 160 -3.93 -1.40 -13.95
C HIS A 160 -4.62 -1.86 -12.68
N ASP A 161 -3.84 -2.38 -11.74
CA ASP A 161 -4.26 -2.84 -10.42
C ASP A 161 -3.23 -2.49 -9.32
N ASP A 162 -2.25 -1.66 -9.66
CA ASP A 162 -1.11 -1.33 -8.81
C ASP A 162 -1.52 -0.65 -7.49
N GLN A 163 -2.55 0.22 -7.53
CA GLN A 163 -3.08 0.86 -6.32
C GLN A 163 -3.85 -0.14 -5.44
N VAL A 164 -4.60 -1.06 -6.07
CA VAL A 164 -5.30 -2.13 -5.36
C VAL A 164 -4.31 -3.05 -4.67
N ASP A 165 -3.21 -3.44 -5.35
CA ASP A 165 -2.17 -4.30 -4.79
C ASP A 165 -1.45 -3.60 -3.61
N ALA A 166 -1.05 -2.33 -3.75
CA ALA A 166 -0.40 -1.58 -2.68
C ALA A 166 -1.29 -1.41 -1.43
N ILE A 167 -2.57 -1.05 -1.61
CA ILE A 167 -3.51 -0.90 -0.49
C ILE A 167 -3.80 -2.25 0.16
N SER A 168 -4.00 -3.31 -0.64
CA SER A 168 -4.21 -4.66 -0.13
C SER A 168 -3.02 -5.14 0.69
N GLY A 169 -1.81 -4.85 0.23
CA GLY A 169 -0.57 -5.12 0.96
C GLY A 169 -0.56 -4.43 2.33
N ALA A 170 -0.85 -3.13 2.37
CA ALA A 170 -0.89 -2.36 3.62
C ALA A 170 -1.96 -2.89 4.61
N ILE A 171 -3.19 -3.13 4.13
CA ILE A 171 -4.29 -3.65 4.95
C ILE A 171 -3.96 -5.04 5.51
N ASN A 172 -3.37 -5.92 4.71
CA ASN A 172 -2.98 -7.26 5.14
C ASN A 172 -1.89 -7.21 6.22
N GLN A 173 -0.93 -6.28 6.13
CA GLN A 173 0.09 -6.09 7.17
C GLN A 173 -0.53 -5.58 8.48
N LEU A 174 -1.40 -4.59 8.42
CA LEU A 174 -2.13 -4.06 9.59
C LEU A 174 -2.99 -5.14 10.25
N GLY A 175 -3.71 -5.93 9.46
CA GLY A 175 -4.54 -7.04 9.97
C GLY A 175 -3.75 -8.17 10.63
N ALA A 176 -2.57 -8.51 10.12
CA ALA A 176 -1.69 -9.51 10.70
C ALA A 176 -1.15 -9.08 12.07
N GLU A 177 -0.86 -7.80 12.26
CA GLU A 177 -0.39 -7.26 13.54
C GLU A 177 -1.49 -7.25 14.63
N VAL A 178 -2.72 -6.95 14.24
CA VAL A 178 -3.88 -7.01 15.17
C VAL A 178 -4.09 -8.42 15.69
N LYS A 179 -4.00 -9.42 14.81
CA LYS A 179 -4.10 -10.85 15.21
C LYS A 179 -3.00 -11.26 16.19
N LYS A 180 -1.74 -10.84 15.96
CA LYS A 180 -0.62 -11.13 16.87
C LYS A 180 -0.81 -10.56 18.28
N LYS A 181 -1.38 -9.36 18.40
CA LYS A 181 -1.68 -8.76 19.71
C LYS A 181 -2.76 -9.54 20.46
N LYS A 182 -3.83 -9.99 19.79
CA LYS A 182 -4.90 -10.78 20.43
C LYS A 182 -4.38 -12.10 21.00
N VAL A 183 -3.49 -12.79 20.30
CA VAL A 183 -2.89 -14.06 20.80
C VAL A 183 -1.99 -13.84 22.03
N ARG A 184 -1.30 -12.70 22.13
CA ARG A 184 -0.44 -12.39 23.30
C ARG A 184 -1.22 -12.03 24.58
N ILE A 185 -2.49 -11.69 24.48
CA ILE A 185 -3.34 -11.33 25.62
C ILE A 185 -4.00 -12.57 26.25
N ILE A 186 -3.99 -13.71 25.56
CA ILE A 186 -4.65 -14.96 25.99
C ILE A 186 -3.65 -15.92 26.70
N LEU A 187 -2.36 -15.63 26.69
CA LEU A 187 -1.29 -16.37 27.37
C LEU A 187 -0.79 -15.62 28.61
#